data_a72e1bba4737aac1dd6eaaf822bc8cdc
#
_entry.id   a72e1bba4737aac1dd6eaaf822bc8cdc
#
_cell.length_a   1.000
_cell.length_b   1.000
_cell.length_c   1.000
_cell.angle_alpha   90.00
_cell.angle_beta   90.00
_cell.angle_gamma   90.00
#
_symmetry.space_group_name_H-M   'P 1'
#
loop_
_entity.id
_entity.type
_entity.pdbx_description
1 polymer ?
#
loop_
_entity_poly.entity_id
_entity_poly.type
_entity_poly.pdbx_seq_one_letter_code
_entity_poly.pdbx_strand_id
1 'polypeptide(L)'
;GKVKVVEDKKKKEVVITSKDDSKTYTIPFGAKLKVMDGDEIEAGDPITTGSLNPNDILKVKGAEGVYTYLVQEVQKVYRNQGVDINDKHIEVIGRQMIKKVRIEDNGDTDLFPGSLVNVYDLEEVNEKAIAEGKRPATAKRVLLGITKASLATESFLSAASFQETTRVLTEAAIKGKTDELMGLKENVMIGKLIPVSYTHLRAHETVL
;
A
#
# COMPACT_ATOMS: atom_id res chain seq x y z
N GLY A 1 5.19 14.42 21.60
CA GLY A 1 4.71 15.03 22.86
C GLY A 1 5.08 14.19 24.07
N LYS A 2 5.00 14.80 25.25
CA LYS A 2 5.27 14.11 26.53
C LYS A 2 4.02 13.38 27.01
N VAL A 3 4.25 12.15 27.47
CA VAL A 3 3.19 11.28 27.99
C VAL A 3 3.06 11.49 29.49
N LYS A 4 1.82 11.62 29.96
CA LYS A 4 1.45 11.57 31.37
C LYS A 4 0.37 10.51 31.57
N VAL A 5 0.66 9.52 32.38
CA VAL A 5 -0.30 8.44 32.69
C VAL A 5 -1.08 8.81 33.95
N VAL A 6 -2.39 8.88 33.85
CA VAL A 6 -3.28 9.12 34.97
C VAL A 6 -4.08 7.85 35.22
N GLU A 7 -3.84 7.18 36.36
CA GLU A 7 -4.61 6.03 36.80
C GLU A 7 -5.63 6.46 37.83
N ASP A 8 -6.90 6.34 37.48
CA ASP A 8 -8.00 6.43 38.44
C ASP A 8 -8.57 5.03 38.69
N LYS A 9 -9.17 4.81 39.86
CA LYS A 9 -9.65 3.48 40.35
C LYS A 9 -10.52 2.71 39.34
N LYS A 10 -11.05 3.36 38.30
CA LYS A 10 -11.93 2.75 37.28
C LYS A 10 -11.52 2.99 35.83
N LYS A 11 -10.58 3.90 35.57
CA LYS A 11 -10.16 4.26 34.21
C LYS A 11 -8.66 4.57 34.17
N LYS A 12 -7.99 4.12 33.14
CA LYS A 12 -6.64 4.54 32.81
C LYS A 12 -6.73 5.55 31.68
N GLU A 13 -6.15 6.71 31.88
CA GLU A 13 -6.10 7.77 30.89
C GLU A 13 -4.64 8.15 30.60
N VAL A 14 -4.35 8.33 29.34
CA VAL A 14 -3.04 8.80 28.88
C VAL A 14 -3.20 10.20 28.30
N VAL A 15 -2.58 11.16 28.92
CA VAL A 15 -2.55 12.55 28.47
C VAL A 15 -1.25 12.78 27.74
N ILE A 16 -1.35 13.19 26.48
CA ILE A 16 -0.19 13.54 25.65
C ILE A 16 -0.18 15.05 25.48
N THR A 17 0.85 15.67 26.02
CA THR A 17 1.02 17.13 25.96
C THR A 17 2.09 17.47 24.93
N SER A 18 1.70 18.25 23.93
CA SER A 18 2.62 18.90 23.00
C SER A 18 2.79 20.37 23.39
N LYS A 19 3.61 21.14 22.65
CA LYS A 19 3.84 22.56 22.95
C LYS A 19 2.57 23.40 22.90
N ASP A 20 1.64 23.03 22.00
CA ASP A 20 0.46 23.85 21.69
C ASP A 20 -0.88 23.12 21.96
N ASP A 21 -0.86 21.83 22.27
CA ASP A 21 -2.09 21.03 22.43
C ASP A 21 -1.90 19.89 23.44
N SER A 22 -2.99 19.50 24.11
CA SER A 22 -3.01 18.33 24.98
C SER A 22 -4.21 17.45 24.64
N LYS A 23 -3.95 16.17 24.38
CA LYS A 23 -4.99 15.18 24.09
C LYS A 23 -5.01 14.09 25.12
N THR A 24 -6.22 13.79 25.61
CA THR A 24 -6.46 12.71 26.57
C THR A 24 -7.06 11.51 25.86
N TYR A 25 -6.46 10.35 26.04
CA TYR A 25 -6.91 9.08 25.48
C TYR A 25 -7.32 8.14 26.61
N THR A 26 -8.58 7.71 26.61
CA THR A 26 -9.08 6.73 27.56
C THR A 26 -8.68 5.33 27.12
N ILE A 27 -7.99 4.59 27.97
CA ILE A 27 -7.49 3.26 27.68
C ILE A 27 -8.55 2.21 28.03
N PRO A 28 -8.90 1.28 27.09
CA PRO A 28 -9.83 0.21 27.38
C PRO A 28 -9.36 -0.69 28.52
N PHE A 29 -10.32 -1.20 29.30
CA PHE A 29 -10.02 -2.11 30.40
C PHE A 29 -9.29 -3.37 29.90
N GLY A 30 -8.17 -3.70 30.54
CA GLY A 30 -7.34 -4.86 30.18
C GLY A 30 -6.25 -4.58 29.11
N ALA A 31 -6.24 -3.41 28.48
CA ALA A 31 -5.16 -3.06 27.56
C ALA A 31 -3.88 -2.73 28.35
N LYS A 32 -2.75 -3.31 27.90
CA LYS A 32 -1.44 -3.04 28.48
C LYS A 32 -0.85 -1.80 27.81
N LEU A 33 -0.36 -0.86 28.60
CA LEU A 33 0.37 0.31 28.12
C LEU A 33 1.76 -0.11 27.60
N LYS A 34 2.19 0.49 26.52
CA LYS A 34 3.54 0.38 25.97
C LYS A 34 4.41 1.56 26.37
N VAL A 35 3.79 2.65 26.78
CA VAL A 35 4.43 3.91 27.18
C VAL A 35 4.44 4.07 28.68
N MET A 36 5.46 4.72 29.22
CA MET A 36 5.62 5.06 30.62
C MET A 36 5.37 6.54 30.85
N ASP A 37 5.14 6.91 32.11
CA ASP A 37 4.98 8.31 32.48
C ASP A 37 6.30 9.07 32.23
N GLY A 38 6.23 10.18 31.50
CA GLY A 38 7.38 11.01 31.11
C GLY A 38 8.01 10.67 29.78
N ASP A 39 7.57 9.59 29.10
CA ASP A 39 8.10 9.24 27.76
C ASP A 39 7.81 10.33 26.72
N GLU A 40 8.72 10.53 25.80
CA GLU A 40 8.49 11.32 24.60
C GLU A 40 8.08 10.41 23.45
N ILE A 41 6.91 10.67 22.88
CA ILE A 41 6.37 9.93 21.74
C ILE A 41 6.10 10.85 20.55
N GLU A 42 6.21 10.25 19.37
CA GLU A 42 5.89 10.89 18.10
C GLU A 42 4.50 10.52 17.59
N ALA A 43 4.02 11.26 16.59
CA ALA A 43 2.75 10.95 15.96
C ALA A 43 2.80 9.56 15.30
N GLY A 44 1.83 8.70 15.63
CA GLY A 44 1.73 7.33 15.14
C GLY A 44 2.43 6.27 15.99
N ASP A 45 3.04 6.65 17.12
CA ASP A 45 3.59 5.66 18.05
C ASP A 45 2.48 4.97 18.84
N PRO A 46 2.62 3.65 19.08
CA PRO A 46 1.59 2.88 19.78
C PRO A 46 1.60 3.20 21.28
N ILE A 47 0.47 3.63 21.81
CA ILE A 47 0.27 3.88 23.24
C ILE A 47 0.01 2.57 23.99
N THR A 48 -0.70 1.63 23.35
CA THR A 48 -1.06 0.32 23.92
C THR A 48 -0.40 -0.81 23.14
N THR A 49 -0.27 -1.97 23.80
CA THR A 49 0.14 -3.20 23.11
C THR A 49 -1.02 -3.73 22.28
N GLY A 50 -0.76 -4.07 21.01
CA GLY A 50 -1.75 -4.60 20.09
C GLY A 50 -1.37 -4.31 18.65
N SER A 51 -2.15 -4.85 17.71
CA SER A 51 -1.97 -4.59 16.29
C SER A 51 -2.51 -3.22 15.95
N LEU A 52 -1.75 -2.45 15.19
CA LEU A 52 -2.16 -1.15 14.67
C LEU A 52 -2.92 -1.34 13.35
N ASN A 53 -3.80 -0.39 13.03
CA ASN A 53 -4.41 -0.34 11.71
C ASN A 53 -3.40 0.24 10.70
N PRO A 54 -2.98 -0.54 9.69
CA PRO A 54 -2.00 -0.05 8.71
C PRO A 54 -2.46 1.18 7.93
N ASN A 55 -3.78 1.37 7.76
CA ASN A 55 -4.32 2.57 7.11
C ASN A 55 -4.08 3.85 7.92
N ASP A 56 -4.10 3.75 9.24
CA ASP A 56 -3.84 4.90 10.09
C ASP A 56 -2.33 5.20 10.16
N ILE A 57 -1.50 4.16 10.10
CA ILE A 57 -0.04 4.33 9.93
C ILE A 57 0.25 5.03 8.60
N LEU A 58 -0.43 4.66 7.52
CA LEU A 58 -0.26 5.30 6.21
C LEU A 58 -0.58 6.80 6.25
N LYS A 59 -1.64 7.19 6.99
CA LYS A 59 -2.02 8.60 7.13
C LYS A 59 -1.01 9.43 7.93
N VAL A 60 -0.40 8.83 8.95
CA VAL A 60 0.45 9.55 9.92
C VAL A 60 1.94 9.45 9.58
N LYS A 61 2.43 8.23 9.31
CA LYS A 61 3.86 7.94 9.02
C LYS A 61 4.16 7.75 7.54
N GLY A 62 3.13 7.80 6.68
CA GLY A 62 3.30 7.61 5.25
C GLY A 62 3.61 6.16 4.84
N ALA A 63 4.06 5.99 3.59
CA ALA A 63 4.31 4.66 3.03
C ALA A 63 5.44 3.91 3.73
N GLU A 64 6.52 4.59 4.10
CA GLU A 64 7.69 4.01 4.77
C GLU A 64 7.30 3.39 6.12
N GLY A 65 6.49 4.10 6.91
CA GLY A 65 5.98 3.57 8.18
C GLY A 65 5.16 2.31 8.02
N VAL A 66 4.38 2.21 6.94
CA VAL A 66 3.59 1.00 6.64
C VAL A 66 4.48 -0.15 6.23
N TYR A 67 5.50 0.08 5.38
CA TYR A 67 6.46 -0.97 5.01
C TYR A 67 7.15 -1.55 6.24
N THR A 68 7.71 -0.68 7.07
CA THR A 68 8.40 -1.11 8.30
C THR A 68 7.47 -1.90 9.21
N TYR A 69 6.25 -1.42 9.42
CA TYR A 69 5.26 -2.10 10.25
C TYR A 69 4.88 -3.48 9.71
N LEU A 70 4.58 -3.59 8.40
CA LEU A 70 4.21 -4.86 7.77
C LEU A 70 5.35 -5.87 7.85
N VAL A 71 6.59 -5.46 7.55
CA VAL A 71 7.75 -6.35 7.62
C VAL A 71 7.94 -6.84 9.06
N GLN A 72 7.89 -5.95 10.05
CA GLN A 72 8.06 -6.31 11.46
C GLN A 72 7.00 -7.29 11.96
N GLU A 73 5.72 -7.04 11.67
CA GLU A 73 4.62 -7.89 12.14
C GLU A 73 4.63 -9.27 11.46
N VAL A 74 4.93 -9.33 10.16
CA VAL A 74 5.04 -10.61 9.44
C VAL A 74 6.26 -11.40 9.91
N GLN A 75 7.42 -10.78 10.01
CA GLN A 75 8.64 -11.41 10.51
C GLN A 75 8.50 -11.92 11.94
N LYS A 76 7.80 -11.18 12.78
CA LYS A 76 7.51 -11.60 14.15
C LYS A 76 6.77 -12.94 14.20
N VAL A 77 5.77 -13.13 13.32
CA VAL A 77 5.03 -14.39 13.24
C VAL A 77 5.93 -15.54 12.77
N TYR A 78 6.74 -15.34 11.72
CA TYR A 78 7.64 -16.36 11.21
C TYR A 78 8.74 -16.71 12.21
N ARG A 79 9.37 -15.71 12.83
CA ARG A 79 10.43 -15.94 13.85
C ARG A 79 9.89 -16.69 15.07
N ASN A 80 8.65 -16.41 15.49
CA ASN A 80 8.02 -17.15 16.59
C ASN A 80 7.83 -18.65 16.28
N GLN A 81 7.81 -19.02 14.99
CA GLN A 81 7.73 -20.41 14.53
C GLN A 81 9.09 -20.99 14.13
N GLY A 82 10.17 -20.26 14.39
CA GLY A 82 11.53 -20.70 14.07
C GLY A 82 11.87 -20.65 12.57
N VAL A 83 11.10 -19.92 11.78
CA VAL A 83 11.33 -19.77 10.33
C VAL A 83 12.03 -18.43 10.08
N ASP A 84 13.17 -18.49 9.39
CA ASP A 84 13.92 -17.30 8.98
C ASP A 84 13.64 -17.00 7.50
N ILE A 85 13.13 -15.80 7.23
CA ILE A 85 12.80 -15.31 5.88
C ILE A 85 13.47 -13.97 5.69
N ASN A 86 14.07 -13.75 4.52
CA ASN A 86 14.64 -12.46 4.19
C ASN A 86 13.53 -11.41 3.97
N ASP A 87 13.72 -10.22 4.52
CA ASP A 87 12.76 -9.11 4.50
C ASP A 87 12.34 -8.72 3.08
N LYS A 88 13.22 -8.85 2.08
CA LYS A 88 12.95 -8.52 0.68
C LYS A 88 11.69 -9.19 0.11
N HIS A 89 11.36 -10.41 0.54
CA HIS A 89 10.18 -11.13 0.07
C HIS A 89 8.88 -10.49 0.57
N ILE A 90 8.91 -9.96 1.79
CA ILE A 90 7.77 -9.24 2.38
C ILE A 90 7.69 -7.83 1.81
N GLU A 91 8.82 -7.17 1.63
CA GLU A 91 8.91 -5.82 1.06
C GLU A 91 8.34 -5.74 -0.36
N VAL A 92 8.63 -6.73 -1.21
CA VAL A 92 8.06 -6.81 -2.57
C VAL A 92 6.53 -6.88 -2.53
N ILE A 93 5.96 -7.67 -1.62
CA ILE A 93 4.50 -7.76 -1.45
C ILE A 93 3.95 -6.43 -0.93
N GLY A 94 4.56 -5.86 0.10
CA GLY A 94 4.18 -4.57 0.66
C GLY A 94 4.19 -3.44 -0.38
N ARG A 95 5.20 -3.41 -1.26
CA ARG A 95 5.28 -2.46 -2.37
C ARG A 95 4.07 -2.56 -3.31
N GLN A 96 3.64 -3.77 -3.65
CA GLN A 96 2.45 -3.95 -4.50
C GLN A 96 1.16 -3.51 -3.81
N MET A 97 1.06 -3.63 -2.49
CA MET A 97 -0.11 -3.20 -1.72
C MET A 97 -0.27 -1.68 -1.67
N ILE A 98 0.82 -0.90 -1.82
CA ILE A 98 0.82 0.57 -1.72
C ILE A 98 1.06 1.25 -3.09
N LYS A 99 1.16 0.47 -4.16
CA LYS A 99 1.44 0.96 -5.52
C LYS A 99 0.37 1.89 -6.06
N LYS A 100 -0.87 1.79 -5.58
CA LYS A 100 -2.03 2.53 -6.09
C LYS A 100 -2.33 3.78 -5.26
N VAL A 101 -2.80 4.80 -5.98
CA VAL A 101 -3.33 6.05 -5.42
C VAL A 101 -4.77 6.23 -5.85
N ARG A 102 -5.55 6.90 -5.03
CA ARG A 102 -6.91 7.32 -5.38
C ARG A 102 -6.89 8.78 -5.73
N ILE A 103 -7.41 9.11 -6.89
CA ILE A 103 -7.55 10.50 -7.34
C ILE A 103 -8.58 11.22 -6.48
N GLU A 104 -8.20 12.34 -5.87
CA GLU A 104 -9.11 13.22 -5.12
C GLU A 104 -9.63 14.35 -6.01
N ASP A 105 -8.73 15.03 -6.70
CA ASP A 105 -9.07 16.06 -7.68
C ASP A 105 -8.31 15.81 -8.99
N ASN A 106 -9.01 15.82 -10.10
CA ASN A 106 -8.40 15.57 -11.41
C ASN A 106 -7.65 16.79 -11.99
N GLY A 107 -7.82 17.99 -11.41
CA GLY A 107 -7.26 19.19 -12.02
C GLY A 107 -7.73 19.35 -13.48
N ASP A 108 -6.78 19.58 -14.36
CA ASP A 108 -7.02 19.70 -15.82
C ASP A 108 -6.55 18.45 -16.59
N THR A 109 -6.47 17.29 -15.90
CA THR A 109 -6.07 15.99 -16.48
C THR A 109 -7.29 15.14 -16.83
N ASP A 110 -7.10 14.12 -17.68
CA ASP A 110 -8.15 13.18 -18.09
C ASP A 110 -8.44 12.08 -17.05
N LEU A 111 -7.90 12.22 -15.83
CA LEU A 111 -8.10 11.25 -14.76
C LEU A 111 -9.47 11.43 -14.11
N PHE A 112 -10.12 10.32 -13.74
CA PHE A 112 -11.42 10.38 -13.08
C PHE A 112 -11.27 10.45 -11.55
N PRO A 113 -11.96 11.40 -10.88
CA PRO A 113 -12.00 11.44 -9.42
C PRO A 113 -12.50 10.12 -8.83
N GLY A 114 -11.86 9.65 -7.76
CA GLY A 114 -12.16 8.38 -7.11
C GLY A 114 -11.55 7.15 -7.77
N SER A 115 -10.96 7.24 -8.97
CA SER A 115 -10.30 6.13 -9.64
C SER A 115 -8.99 5.74 -8.95
N LEU A 116 -8.61 4.46 -9.10
CA LEU A 116 -7.33 3.92 -8.62
C LEU A 116 -6.34 3.86 -9.78
N VAL A 117 -5.26 4.60 -9.65
CA VAL A 117 -4.20 4.71 -10.66
C VAL A 117 -2.86 4.30 -10.03
N ASN A 118 -1.87 3.88 -10.81
CA ASN A 118 -0.52 3.68 -10.30
C ASN A 118 0.12 5.03 -9.96
N VAL A 119 1.00 5.03 -8.96
CA VAL A 119 1.75 6.24 -8.59
C VAL A 119 2.56 6.77 -9.78
N TYR A 120 3.23 5.89 -10.51
CA TYR A 120 4.07 6.27 -11.66
C TYR A 120 3.25 6.86 -12.82
N ASP A 121 2.09 6.27 -13.13
CA ASP A 121 1.20 6.77 -14.18
C ASP A 121 0.68 8.18 -13.82
N LEU A 122 0.37 8.40 -12.54
CA LEU A 122 -0.03 9.71 -12.04
C LEU A 122 1.11 10.73 -12.18
N GLU A 123 2.32 10.36 -11.80
CA GLU A 123 3.51 11.21 -11.91
C GLU A 123 3.73 11.62 -13.37
N GLU A 124 3.69 10.67 -14.32
CA GLU A 124 3.84 10.94 -15.74
C GLU A 124 2.76 11.87 -16.28
N VAL A 125 1.49 11.65 -15.91
CA VAL A 125 0.37 12.51 -16.33
C VAL A 125 0.52 13.92 -15.75
N ASN A 126 0.93 14.02 -14.49
CA ASN A 126 1.14 15.31 -13.85
C ASN A 126 2.34 16.09 -14.42
N GLU A 127 3.43 15.41 -14.76
CA GLU A 127 4.58 16.03 -15.42
C GLU A 127 4.17 16.62 -16.78
N LYS A 128 3.39 15.88 -17.57
CA LYS A 128 2.85 16.38 -18.84
C LYS A 128 1.93 17.58 -18.64
N ALA A 129 1.03 17.52 -17.67
CA ALA A 129 0.11 18.63 -17.35
C ALA A 129 0.88 19.88 -16.92
N ILE A 130 1.90 19.76 -16.08
CA ILE A 130 2.75 20.86 -15.63
C ILE A 130 3.54 21.46 -16.81
N ALA A 131 4.09 20.63 -17.70
CA ALA A 131 4.81 21.09 -18.90
C ALA A 131 3.91 21.89 -19.85
N GLU A 132 2.60 21.56 -19.89
CA GLU A 132 1.59 22.29 -20.65
C GLU A 132 1.00 23.51 -19.90
N GLY A 133 1.44 23.79 -18.68
CA GLY A 133 0.92 24.88 -17.85
C GLY A 133 -0.48 24.62 -17.26
N LYS A 134 -0.91 23.38 -17.23
CA LYS A 134 -2.18 22.92 -16.66
C LYS A 134 -2.06 22.57 -15.18
N ARG A 135 -3.19 22.52 -14.47
CA ARG A 135 -3.22 22.10 -13.06
C ARG A 135 -3.05 20.58 -12.96
N PRO A 136 -2.08 20.08 -12.17
CA PRO A 136 -1.90 18.66 -11.95
C PRO A 136 -3.05 18.05 -11.13
N ALA A 137 -3.26 16.74 -11.27
CA ALA A 137 -4.19 16.00 -10.44
C ALA A 137 -3.61 15.75 -9.04
N THR A 138 -4.48 15.79 -8.02
CA THR A 138 -4.12 15.44 -6.65
C THR A 138 -4.67 14.07 -6.29
N ALA A 139 -3.85 13.28 -5.57
CA ALA A 139 -4.23 11.93 -5.19
C ALA A 139 -3.69 11.57 -3.83
N LYS A 140 -4.34 10.59 -3.21
CA LYS A 140 -3.96 10.03 -1.92
C LYS A 140 -3.54 8.59 -2.04
N ARG A 141 -2.43 8.22 -1.41
CA ARG A 141 -2.00 6.83 -1.35
C ARG A 141 -3.02 5.96 -0.63
N VAL A 142 -3.26 4.78 -1.17
CA VAL A 142 -4.22 3.80 -0.63
C VAL A 142 -3.50 2.49 -0.38
N LEU A 143 -3.71 1.94 0.80
CA LEU A 143 -3.25 0.59 1.12
C LEU A 143 -4.34 -0.40 0.69
N LEU A 144 -3.99 -1.28 -0.23
CA LEU A 144 -4.85 -2.39 -0.66
C LEU A 144 -4.43 -3.67 0.07
N GLY A 145 -5.40 -4.45 0.54
CA GLY A 145 -5.13 -5.81 0.99
C GLY A 145 -4.58 -6.68 -0.14
N ILE A 146 -3.91 -7.78 0.19
CA ILE A 146 -3.21 -8.66 -0.78
C ILE A 146 -4.13 -9.06 -1.93
N THR A 147 -5.35 -9.53 -1.65
CA THR A 147 -6.33 -9.94 -2.68
C THR A 147 -6.71 -8.78 -3.60
N LYS A 148 -7.03 -7.62 -3.03
CA LYS A 148 -7.39 -6.43 -3.83
C LYS A 148 -6.21 -5.91 -4.66
N ALA A 149 -5.00 -5.94 -4.10
CA ALA A 149 -3.80 -5.55 -4.83
C ALA A 149 -3.53 -6.50 -6.01
N SER A 150 -3.77 -7.80 -5.83
CA SER A 150 -3.61 -8.82 -6.89
C SER A 150 -4.63 -8.67 -8.01
N LEU A 151 -5.86 -8.24 -7.70
CA LEU A 151 -6.91 -7.98 -8.69
C LEU A 151 -6.77 -6.60 -9.37
N ALA A 152 -6.11 -5.66 -8.73
CA ALA A 152 -5.86 -4.30 -9.24
C ALA A 152 -4.61 -4.22 -10.13
N THR A 153 -4.18 -5.32 -10.75
CA THR A 153 -3.08 -5.36 -11.72
C THR A 153 -3.49 -4.77 -13.05
N GLU A 154 -2.54 -4.40 -13.87
CA GLU A 154 -2.77 -3.84 -15.21
C GLU A 154 -3.28 -4.92 -16.17
N SER A 155 -2.70 -6.12 -16.11
CA SER A 155 -3.14 -7.27 -16.89
C SER A 155 -4.44 -7.85 -16.34
N PHE A 156 -5.51 -7.74 -17.12
CA PHE A 156 -6.79 -8.37 -16.76
C PHE A 156 -6.74 -9.90 -16.91
N LEU A 157 -5.88 -10.44 -17.78
CA LEU A 157 -5.67 -11.88 -17.90
C LEU A 157 -5.06 -12.45 -16.62
N SER A 158 -4.03 -11.81 -16.12
CA SER A 158 -3.40 -12.18 -14.84
C SER A 158 -4.39 -12.13 -13.68
N ALA A 159 -5.20 -11.08 -13.58
CA ALA A 159 -6.23 -10.95 -12.55
C ALA A 159 -7.31 -12.03 -12.68
N ALA A 160 -7.80 -12.28 -13.89
CA ALA A 160 -8.82 -13.31 -14.17
C ALA A 160 -8.38 -14.72 -13.79
N SER A 161 -7.08 -15.02 -13.91
CA SER A 161 -6.55 -16.34 -13.53
C SER A 161 -6.39 -16.52 -12.03
N PHE A 162 -6.51 -15.46 -11.24
CA PHE A 162 -6.37 -15.52 -9.79
C PHE A 162 -7.70 -15.77 -9.08
N GLN A 163 -8.65 -14.86 -9.22
CA GLN A 163 -10.00 -14.95 -8.62
C GLN A 163 -11.01 -14.15 -9.45
N GLU A 164 -12.29 -14.41 -9.22
CA GLU A 164 -13.40 -13.65 -9.81
C GLU A 164 -13.33 -13.56 -11.35
N THR A 165 -12.96 -14.64 -12.02
CA THR A 165 -12.71 -14.70 -13.46
C THR A 165 -13.81 -14.04 -14.29
N THR A 166 -15.07 -14.38 -14.03
CA THR A 166 -16.22 -13.83 -14.77
C THR A 166 -16.34 -12.32 -14.61
N ARG A 167 -16.19 -11.83 -13.38
CA ARG A 167 -16.27 -10.38 -13.09
C ARG A 167 -15.15 -9.61 -13.78
N VAL A 168 -13.92 -10.10 -13.67
CA VAL A 168 -12.75 -9.45 -14.25
C VAL A 168 -12.86 -9.39 -15.78
N LEU A 169 -13.23 -10.51 -16.42
CA LEU A 169 -13.40 -10.56 -17.87
C LEU A 169 -14.56 -9.70 -18.35
N THR A 170 -15.67 -9.68 -17.61
CA THR A 170 -16.82 -8.81 -17.94
C THR A 170 -16.44 -7.33 -17.85
N GLU A 171 -15.78 -6.93 -16.78
CA GLU A 171 -15.30 -5.54 -16.65
C GLU A 171 -14.29 -5.15 -17.74
N ALA A 172 -13.40 -6.07 -18.10
CA ALA A 172 -12.42 -5.83 -19.15
C ALA A 172 -13.10 -5.68 -20.53
N ALA A 173 -14.11 -6.52 -20.82
CA ALA A 173 -14.88 -6.44 -22.05
C ALA A 173 -15.70 -5.15 -22.15
N ILE A 174 -16.39 -4.76 -21.07
CA ILE A 174 -17.18 -3.51 -21.03
C ILE A 174 -16.29 -2.28 -21.23
N LYS A 175 -15.10 -2.29 -20.63
CA LYS A 175 -14.14 -1.17 -20.71
C LYS A 175 -13.25 -1.19 -21.96
N GLY A 176 -13.38 -2.22 -22.80
CA GLY A 176 -12.53 -2.39 -23.98
C GLY A 176 -11.04 -2.46 -23.66
N LYS A 177 -10.66 -3.09 -22.53
CA LYS A 177 -9.27 -3.15 -22.10
C LYS A 177 -8.43 -4.00 -23.03
N THR A 178 -7.24 -3.54 -23.33
CA THR A 178 -6.20 -4.30 -24.02
C THR A 178 -5.16 -4.74 -23.00
N ASP A 179 -4.69 -5.99 -23.09
CA ASP A 179 -3.60 -6.52 -22.27
C ASP A 179 -2.31 -6.50 -23.09
N GLU A 180 -1.32 -5.78 -22.61
CA GLU A 180 -0.05 -5.59 -23.31
C GLU A 180 0.91 -6.78 -23.14
N LEU A 181 0.52 -7.80 -22.38
CA LEU A 181 1.30 -9.02 -22.15
C LEU A 181 2.72 -8.77 -21.62
N MET A 182 2.87 -7.82 -20.75
CA MET A 182 4.16 -7.40 -20.19
C MET A 182 4.70 -8.34 -19.11
N GLY A 183 3.85 -9.10 -18.44
CA GLY A 183 4.22 -9.97 -17.33
C GLY A 183 4.44 -11.43 -17.76
N LEU A 184 4.85 -12.25 -16.80
CA LEU A 184 5.12 -13.68 -17.04
C LEU A 184 3.81 -14.46 -17.17
N LYS A 185 2.85 -14.22 -16.30
CA LYS A 185 1.65 -15.03 -16.14
C LYS A 185 0.74 -14.99 -17.37
N GLU A 186 0.46 -13.81 -17.89
CA GLU A 186 -0.33 -13.60 -19.09
C GLU A 186 0.28 -14.25 -20.33
N ASN A 187 1.60 -14.17 -20.49
CA ASN A 187 2.30 -14.81 -21.60
C ASN A 187 2.24 -16.34 -21.50
N VAL A 188 2.44 -16.90 -20.32
CA VAL A 188 2.30 -18.35 -20.09
C VAL A 188 0.88 -18.84 -20.39
N MET A 189 -0.14 -18.08 -20.00
CA MET A 189 -1.54 -18.44 -20.25
C MET A 189 -1.88 -18.51 -21.75
N ILE A 190 -1.31 -17.61 -22.55
CA ILE A 190 -1.55 -17.57 -24.00
C ILE A 190 -0.63 -18.52 -24.75
N GLY A 191 0.38 -19.10 -24.09
CA GLY A 191 1.37 -19.97 -24.71
C GLY A 191 2.47 -19.21 -25.47
N LYS A 192 2.69 -17.93 -25.17
CA LYS A 192 3.80 -17.15 -25.68
C LYS A 192 5.05 -17.30 -24.84
N LEU A 193 6.20 -16.97 -25.41
CA LEU A 193 7.45 -16.91 -24.65
C LEU A 193 7.37 -15.85 -23.56
N ILE A 194 7.90 -16.18 -22.39
CA ILE A 194 7.94 -15.25 -21.26
C ILE A 194 8.88 -14.08 -21.57
N PRO A 195 8.53 -12.84 -21.22
CA PRO A 195 9.40 -11.70 -21.37
C PRO A 195 10.54 -11.80 -20.36
N VAL A 196 11.72 -12.15 -20.85
CA VAL A 196 12.96 -12.21 -20.06
C VAL A 196 13.95 -11.18 -20.56
N SER A 197 14.75 -10.65 -19.67
CA SER A 197 15.71 -9.59 -19.92
C SER A 197 16.95 -10.02 -20.72
N TYR A 198 16.90 -11.18 -21.40
CA TYR A 198 18.03 -11.70 -22.18
C TYR A 198 17.99 -11.16 -23.61
N THR A 199 18.90 -10.27 -23.93
CA THR A 199 19.05 -9.68 -25.26
C THR A 199 19.30 -10.71 -26.37
N HIS A 200 19.89 -11.86 -26.04
CA HIS A 200 20.18 -12.92 -27.01
C HIS A 200 18.94 -13.69 -27.50
N LEU A 201 17.85 -13.74 -26.71
CA LEU A 201 16.59 -14.39 -27.15
C LEU A 201 15.85 -13.54 -28.18
N ARG A 202 15.94 -12.21 -28.11
CA ARG A 202 15.38 -11.31 -29.12
C ARG A 202 16.13 -11.40 -30.46
N ALA A 203 17.41 -11.70 -30.43
CA ALA A 203 18.20 -11.87 -31.66
C ALA A 203 17.79 -13.11 -32.48
N HIS A 204 17.23 -14.15 -31.83
CA HIS A 204 16.70 -15.33 -32.50
C HIS A 204 15.31 -15.16 -33.10
N GLU A 205 14.49 -14.26 -32.54
CA GLU A 205 13.15 -13.98 -33.10
C GLU A 205 13.19 -13.10 -34.36
N THR A 206 14.29 -12.39 -34.60
CA THR A 206 14.43 -11.52 -35.78
C THR A 206 15.03 -12.23 -36.99
N VAL A 207 15.32 -13.53 -36.91
CA VAL A 207 15.96 -14.33 -37.98
C VAL A 207 15.02 -15.41 -38.54
N LEU A 208 13.74 -15.39 -38.20
CA LEU A 208 12.72 -16.28 -38.79
C LEU A 208 11.73 -15.49 -39.66
#